data_4952a974df31ecc5904da7a0a9117da5
#
_entry.id   4952a974df31ecc5904da7a0a9117da5
#
_cell.length_a   1.000
_cell.length_b   1.000
_cell.length_c   1.000
_cell.angle_alpha   90.00
_cell.angle_beta   90.00
_cell.angle_gamma   90.00
#
_symmetry.space_group_name_H-M   'P 1'
#
loop_
_entity.id
_entity.type
_entity.pdbx_description
1 polymer ?
#
loop_
_entity_poly.entity_id
_entity_poly.type
_entity_poly.pdbx_seq_one_letter_code
_entity_poly.pdbx_strand_id
1 'polypeptide(L)'
;MKFRVLIFLIFLSSFSSAQVTFEAKASKTQLGVNERLRIDFTMNEDGDNFTPPSFEGFKVVGGPSQSIKNYSINGKRSFSKSYSYFLSPTKRGVFTIGQSSIEINGESYKTAPMKITVTTAVDIPKDPNYPNYIASENIHLVAEVSTTNPYLNEPVSVVYKLYVAENTGVRNWSELDSPRYNDFWSQNIDVKGQNVREGKYKGEDYRYAVLKKTVLYPQKTGKLNIEPLTLDVSV
;
A
#
# COMPACT_ATOMS: atom_id res chain seq x y z
N MET A 1 56.54 -25.58 -7.92
CA MET A 1 55.08 -25.78 -8.26
C MET A 1 54.12 -25.35 -7.16
N LYS A 2 54.36 -25.63 -5.90
CA LYS A 2 53.41 -25.30 -4.78
C LYS A 2 53.18 -23.80 -4.60
N PHE A 3 54.13 -22.92 -4.86
CA PHE A 3 53.97 -21.47 -4.68
C PHE A 3 53.11 -20.80 -5.78
N ARG A 4 53.10 -21.31 -7.03
CA ARG A 4 52.26 -20.82 -8.14
C ARG A 4 50.80 -21.18 -7.99
N VAL A 5 50.51 -22.33 -7.37
CA VAL A 5 49.14 -22.77 -7.07
C VAL A 5 48.51 -21.91 -5.96
N LEU A 6 49.31 -21.50 -4.95
CA LEU A 6 48.85 -20.63 -3.87
C LEU A 6 48.45 -19.23 -4.36
N ILE A 7 49.21 -18.65 -5.30
CA ILE A 7 48.92 -17.35 -5.92
C ILE A 7 47.64 -17.42 -6.76
N PHE A 8 47.40 -18.53 -7.45
CA PHE A 8 46.19 -18.73 -8.24
C PHE A 8 44.93 -18.85 -7.37
N LEU A 9 45.02 -19.50 -6.21
CA LEU A 9 43.93 -19.60 -5.20
C LEU A 9 43.58 -18.25 -4.55
N ILE A 10 44.58 -17.36 -4.35
CA ILE A 10 44.35 -16.01 -3.80
C ILE A 10 43.63 -15.11 -4.86
N PHE A 11 43.87 -15.31 -6.15
CA PHE A 11 43.20 -14.57 -7.22
C PHE A 11 41.72 -14.97 -7.41
N LEU A 12 41.31 -16.20 -7.05
CA LEU A 12 39.92 -16.65 -7.14
C LEU A 12 39.02 -16.10 -6.03
N SER A 13 39.58 -15.61 -4.93
CA SER A 13 38.80 -15.11 -3.80
C SER A 13 38.32 -13.65 -3.91
N SER A 14 38.63 -12.94 -5.01
CA SER A 14 38.45 -11.49 -5.12
C SER A 14 37.16 -11.04 -5.80
N PHE A 15 36.30 -11.95 -6.29
CA PHE A 15 35.05 -11.59 -6.95
C PHE A 15 33.81 -11.93 -6.11
N SER A 16 33.75 -11.38 -4.90
CA SER A 16 32.48 -11.33 -4.17
C SER A 16 31.75 -10.03 -4.52
N SER A 17 31.22 -9.93 -5.73
CA SER A 17 30.25 -8.89 -6.04
C SER A 17 28.96 -9.20 -5.29
N ALA A 18 28.41 -8.22 -4.60
CA ALA A 18 27.05 -8.36 -4.05
C ALA A 18 26.10 -8.63 -5.23
N GLN A 19 25.47 -9.79 -5.23
CA GLN A 19 24.53 -10.15 -6.29
C GLN A 19 23.33 -9.21 -6.26
N VAL A 20 23.00 -8.63 -7.41
CA VAL A 20 21.76 -7.86 -7.59
C VAL A 20 20.59 -8.81 -7.41
N THR A 21 19.65 -8.42 -6.55
CA THR A 21 18.43 -9.19 -6.29
C THR A 21 17.20 -8.35 -6.61
N PHE A 22 16.23 -8.98 -7.28
CA PHE A 22 14.90 -8.43 -7.48
C PHE A 22 13.87 -9.53 -7.23
N GLU A 23 13.10 -9.38 -6.15
CA GLU A 23 12.21 -10.42 -5.65
C GLU A 23 10.80 -9.89 -5.45
N ALA A 24 9.81 -10.76 -5.68
CA ALA A 24 8.43 -10.51 -5.33
C ALA A 24 8.02 -11.37 -4.13
N LYS A 25 7.38 -10.75 -3.13
CA LYS A 25 6.90 -11.43 -1.92
C LYS A 25 5.45 -11.06 -1.64
N ALA A 26 4.60 -12.06 -1.52
CA ALA A 26 3.23 -11.90 -1.06
C ALA A 26 3.16 -12.03 0.47
N SER A 27 2.29 -11.24 1.11
CA SER A 27 2.03 -11.33 2.56
C SER A 27 1.44 -12.69 2.97
N LYS A 28 0.73 -13.35 2.06
CA LYS A 28 0.17 -14.70 2.21
C LYS A 28 0.00 -15.35 0.84
N THR A 29 0.07 -16.68 0.76
CA THR A 29 -0.15 -17.46 -0.47
C THR A 29 -1.55 -18.03 -0.57
N GLN A 30 -2.32 -17.96 0.53
CA GLN A 30 -3.71 -18.35 0.61
C GLN A 30 -4.50 -17.30 1.39
N LEU A 31 -5.68 -16.91 0.87
CA LEU A 31 -6.55 -15.94 1.51
C LEU A 31 -8.01 -16.17 1.15
N GLY A 32 -8.92 -15.66 1.99
CA GLY A 32 -10.35 -15.62 1.67
C GLY A 32 -10.69 -14.54 0.64
N VAL A 33 -11.79 -14.72 -0.09
CA VAL A 33 -12.24 -13.76 -1.11
C VAL A 33 -12.56 -12.37 -0.51
N ASN A 34 -12.80 -12.29 0.79
CA ASN A 34 -13.05 -11.04 1.55
C ASN A 34 -11.79 -10.45 2.20
N GLU A 35 -10.63 -11.07 2.02
CA GLU A 35 -9.37 -10.58 2.55
C GLU A 35 -8.59 -9.77 1.49
N ARG A 36 -7.57 -9.06 1.94
CA ARG A 36 -6.63 -8.33 1.08
C ARG A 36 -5.27 -9.01 1.05
N LEU A 37 -4.58 -8.88 -0.07
CA LEU A 37 -3.24 -9.38 -0.30
C LEU A 37 -2.31 -8.22 -0.55
N ARG A 38 -1.22 -8.11 0.21
CA ARG A 38 -0.11 -7.22 -0.11
C ARG A 38 0.95 -7.99 -0.87
N ILE A 39 1.47 -7.37 -1.93
CA ILE A 39 2.63 -7.88 -2.69
C ILE A 39 3.68 -6.78 -2.71
N ASP A 40 4.90 -7.14 -2.29
CA ASP A 40 6.07 -6.29 -2.31
C ASP A 40 7.05 -6.77 -3.38
N PHE A 41 7.51 -5.86 -4.24
CA PHE A 41 8.58 -6.08 -5.21
C PHE A 41 9.80 -5.34 -4.69
N THR A 42 10.82 -6.08 -4.25
CA THR A 42 11.97 -5.53 -3.53
C THR A 42 13.26 -5.79 -4.27
N MET A 43 14.11 -4.78 -4.35
CA MET A 43 15.44 -4.84 -4.93
C MET A 43 16.49 -4.31 -3.95
N ASN A 44 17.73 -4.79 -4.06
CA ASN A 44 18.86 -4.40 -3.22
C ASN A 44 19.75 -3.32 -3.85
N GLU A 45 19.44 -2.89 -5.06
CA GLU A 45 20.06 -1.77 -5.78
C GLU A 45 19.00 -0.86 -6.38
N ASP A 46 19.36 0.39 -6.69
CA ASP A 46 18.43 1.32 -7.33
C ASP A 46 18.17 0.93 -8.78
N GLY A 47 16.91 0.92 -9.17
CA GLY A 47 16.49 0.55 -10.52
C GLY A 47 15.36 1.42 -11.02
N ASP A 48 15.24 1.49 -12.34
CA ASP A 48 14.27 2.28 -13.09
C ASP A 48 13.36 1.38 -13.94
N ASN A 49 12.38 1.96 -14.61
CA ASN A 49 11.48 1.26 -15.54
C ASN A 49 10.77 0.04 -14.95
N PHE A 50 10.35 0.17 -13.65
CA PHE A 50 9.58 -0.89 -12.99
C PHE A 50 8.27 -1.14 -13.73
N THR A 51 8.07 -2.39 -14.16
CA THR A 51 6.84 -2.86 -14.81
C THR A 51 6.18 -3.91 -13.93
N PRO A 52 5.00 -3.61 -13.35
CA PRO A 52 4.26 -4.57 -12.55
C PRO A 52 3.73 -5.72 -13.41
N PRO A 53 3.47 -6.91 -12.83
CA PRO A 53 2.81 -8.00 -13.52
C PRO A 53 1.33 -7.69 -13.73
N SER A 54 0.64 -8.47 -14.56
CA SER A 54 -0.80 -8.53 -14.54
C SER A 54 -1.27 -9.18 -13.23
N PHE A 55 -2.28 -8.58 -12.58
CA PHE A 55 -2.88 -9.11 -11.36
C PHE A 55 -4.19 -9.85 -11.70
N GLU A 56 -4.11 -10.85 -12.58
CA GLU A 56 -5.29 -11.62 -12.99
C GLU A 56 -6.00 -12.26 -11.79
N GLY A 57 -7.32 -12.11 -11.72
CA GLY A 57 -8.13 -12.56 -10.59
C GLY A 57 -8.17 -11.62 -9.39
N PHE A 58 -7.48 -10.48 -9.47
CA PHE A 58 -7.43 -9.46 -8.42
C PHE A 58 -7.72 -8.07 -8.98
N LYS A 59 -8.35 -7.25 -8.14
CA LYS A 59 -8.45 -5.81 -8.33
C LYS A 59 -7.36 -5.12 -7.50
N VAL A 60 -6.59 -4.22 -8.10
CA VAL A 60 -5.69 -3.33 -7.36
C VAL A 60 -6.54 -2.34 -6.57
N VAL A 61 -6.39 -2.35 -5.24
CA VAL A 61 -7.13 -1.48 -4.31
C VAL A 61 -6.21 -0.48 -3.61
N GLY A 62 -4.90 -0.54 -3.88
CA GLY A 62 -3.91 0.44 -3.44
C GLY A 62 -2.53 0.17 -4.05
N GLY A 63 -1.74 1.24 -4.19
CA GLY A 63 -0.40 1.21 -4.75
C GLY A 63 -0.30 1.60 -6.24
N PRO A 64 0.96 1.63 -6.80
CA PRO A 64 2.21 1.28 -6.12
C PRO A 64 2.62 2.30 -5.06
N SER A 65 2.91 1.83 -3.85
CA SER A 65 3.58 2.61 -2.82
C SER A 65 5.08 2.30 -2.87
N GLN A 66 5.91 3.33 -3.02
CA GLN A 66 7.36 3.19 -3.06
C GLN A 66 7.97 3.44 -1.69
N SER A 67 8.91 2.58 -1.29
CA SER A 67 9.72 2.76 -0.08
C SER A 67 11.20 2.57 -0.41
N ILE A 68 12.04 3.49 0.05
CA ILE A 68 13.49 3.41 -0.08
C ILE A 68 14.10 3.41 1.31
N LYS A 69 14.95 2.42 1.59
CA LYS A 69 15.67 2.28 2.86
C LYS A 69 17.15 2.24 2.59
N ASN A 70 17.88 3.19 3.18
CA ASN A 70 19.33 3.25 3.20
C ASN A 70 19.80 3.20 4.66
N TYR A 71 20.56 2.20 5.01
CA TYR A 71 21.17 2.14 6.36
C TYR A 71 22.58 1.62 6.29
N SER A 72 23.39 2.04 7.26
CA SER A 72 24.77 1.58 7.42
C SER A 72 24.93 1.03 8.82
N ILE A 73 25.31 -0.26 8.92
CA ILE A 73 25.60 -0.93 10.18
C ILE A 73 27.05 -1.44 10.13
N ASN A 74 27.86 -0.99 11.06
CA ASN A 74 29.28 -1.38 11.16
C ASN A 74 30.07 -1.18 9.85
N GLY A 75 29.82 -0.06 9.15
CA GLY A 75 30.48 0.27 7.89
C GLY A 75 29.93 -0.46 6.65
N LYS A 76 29.02 -1.42 6.80
CA LYS A 76 28.33 -2.07 5.69
C LYS A 76 27.09 -1.28 5.32
N ARG A 77 27.04 -0.80 4.08
CA ARG A 77 25.85 -0.13 3.53
C ARG A 77 24.88 -1.18 3.02
N SER A 78 23.60 -0.98 3.30
CA SER A 78 22.50 -1.76 2.78
C SER A 78 21.48 -0.83 2.15
N PHE A 79 21.10 -1.15 0.92
CA PHE A 79 20.07 -0.45 0.16
C PHE A 79 18.90 -1.40 -0.06
N SER A 80 17.67 -0.88 0.02
CA SER A 80 16.48 -1.61 -0.37
C SER A 80 15.45 -0.62 -0.92
N LYS A 81 14.99 -0.85 -2.14
CA LYS A 81 13.87 -0.15 -2.76
C LYS A 81 12.75 -1.14 -2.98
N SER A 82 11.52 -0.77 -2.65
CA SER A 82 10.38 -1.65 -2.83
C SER A 82 9.16 -0.91 -3.38
N TYR A 83 8.38 -1.63 -4.20
CA TYR A 83 7.06 -1.23 -4.68
C TYR A 83 6.02 -2.17 -4.08
N SER A 84 5.04 -1.63 -3.37
CA SER A 84 3.98 -2.39 -2.70
C SER A 84 2.64 -2.18 -3.38
N TYR A 85 1.92 -3.27 -3.62
CA TYR A 85 0.54 -3.27 -4.11
C TYR A 85 -0.38 -3.96 -3.11
N PHE A 86 -1.60 -3.44 -3.01
CA PHE A 86 -2.68 -4.06 -2.26
C PHE A 86 -3.74 -4.53 -3.24
N LEU A 87 -4.08 -5.82 -3.13
CA LEU A 87 -4.96 -6.51 -4.05
C LEU A 87 -6.18 -7.06 -3.31
N SER A 88 -7.34 -6.96 -3.92
CA SER A 88 -8.57 -7.59 -3.46
C SER A 88 -8.97 -8.68 -4.45
N PRO A 89 -9.20 -9.94 -4.03
CA PRO A 89 -9.66 -10.98 -4.91
C PRO A 89 -11.00 -10.62 -5.55
N THR A 90 -11.19 -10.96 -6.82
CA THR A 90 -12.48 -10.78 -7.52
C THR A 90 -13.35 -12.03 -7.49
N LYS A 91 -12.73 -13.21 -7.36
CA LYS A 91 -13.38 -14.51 -7.31
C LYS A 91 -12.49 -15.56 -6.65
N ARG A 92 -13.07 -16.68 -6.24
CA ARG A 92 -12.33 -17.86 -5.74
C ARG A 92 -11.58 -18.55 -6.87
N GLY A 93 -10.45 -19.16 -6.54
CA GLY A 93 -9.64 -19.93 -7.49
C GLY A 93 -8.16 -19.89 -7.15
N VAL A 94 -7.36 -20.48 -8.01
CA VAL A 94 -5.89 -20.43 -7.96
C VAL A 94 -5.43 -19.51 -9.08
N PHE A 95 -4.73 -18.44 -8.71
CA PHE A 95 -4.25 -17.44 -9.65
C PHE A 95 -2.72 -17.40 -9.63
N THR A 96 -2.13 -17.10 -10.77
CA THR A 96 -0.69 -16.89 -10.88
C THR A 96 -0.42 -15.41 -11.08
N ILE A 97 0.24 -14.79 -10.11
CA ILE A 97 0.83 -13.47 -10.30
C ILE A 97 2.09 -13.67 -11.14
N GLY A 98 2.13 -13.06 -12.31
CA GLY A 98 3.21 -13.18 -13.28
C GLY A 98 4.52 -12.53 -12.82
N GLN A 99 5.49 -12.50 -13.73
CA GLN A 99 6.75 -11.82 -13.51
C GLN A 99 6.58 -10.30 -13.58
N SER A 100 7.19 -9.58 -12.67
CA SER A 100 7.48 -8.16 -12.84
C SER A 100 8.91 -7.96 -13.36
N SER A 101 9.19 -6.83 -13.96
CA SER A 101 10.53 -6.47 -14.43
C SER A 101 10.96 -5.11 -13.90
N ILE A 102 12.29 -4.97 -13.77
CA ILE A 102 12.98 -3.72 -13.41
C ILE A 102 14.28 -3.65 -14.18
N GLU A 103 14.75 -2.47 -14.45
CA GLU A 103 16.05 -2.23 -15.06
C GLU A 103 17.02 -1.71 -14.01
N ILE A 104 18.14 -2.41 -13.80
CA ILE A 104 19.20 -2.06 -12.85
C ILE A 104 20.53 -2.03 -13.60
N ASN A 105 21.21 -0.90 -13.58
CA ASN A 105 22.50 -0.71 -14.29
C ASN A 105 22.43 -1.06 -15.78
N GLY A 106 21.29 -0.85 -16.45
CA GLY A 106 21.07 -1.18 -17.86
C GLY A 106 20.74 -2.65 -18.13
N GLU A 107 20.64 -3.49 -17.11
CA GLU A 107 20.24 -4.90 -17.22
C GLU A 107 18.80 -5.11 -16.70
N SER A 108 18.05 -5.96 -17.39
CA SER A 108 16.66 -6.28 -16.99
C SER A 108 16.62 -7.47 -16.06
N TYR A 109 16.05 -7.25 -14.86
CA TYR A 109 15.81 -8.28 -13.86
C TYR A 109 14.32 -8.59 -13.79
N LYS A 110 13.97 -9.87 -13.56
CA LYS A 110 12.60 -10.34 -13.47
C LYS A 110 12.37 -11.16 -12.19
N THR A 111 11.20 -10.98 -11.59
CA THR A 111 10.81 -11.80 -10.45
C THR A 111 10.34 -13.18 -10.87
N ALA A 112 10.37 -14.14 -9.94
CA ALA A 112 9.69 -15.42 -10.14
C ALA A 112 8.16 -15.22 -10.05
N PRO A 113 7.37 -15.96 -10.86
CA PRO A 113 5.92 -15.97 -10.71
C PRO A 113 5.53 -16.66 -9.40
N MET A 114 4.37 -16.27 -8.82
CA MET A 114 3.87 -16.84 -7.58
C MET A 114 2.40 -17.27 -7.71
N LYS A 115 2.05 -18.39 -7.08
CA LYS A 115 0.67 -18.88 -7.02
C LYS A 115 -0.02 -18.38 -5.75
N ILE A 116 -1.23 -17.85 -5.91
CA ILE A 116 -2.09 -17.39 -4.83
C ILE A 116 -3.41 -18.16 -4.90
N THR A 117 -3.78 -18.79 -3.79
CA THR A 117 -5.05 -19.52 -3.65
C THR A 117 -6.07 -18.65 -2.95
N VAL A 118 -7.18 -18.36 -3.63
CA VAL A 118 -8.32 -17.62 -3.07
C VAL A 118 -9.42 -18.63 -2.72
N THR A 119 -9.74 -18.71 -1.42
CA THR A 119 -10.76 -19.61 -0.86
C THR A 119 -12.11 -18.89 -0.70
N THR A 120 -13.08 -19.56 -0.06
CA THR A 120 -14.32 -18.93 0.43
C THR A 120 -13.99 -17.77 1.37
N ALA A 121 -14.97 -16.89 1.59
CA ALA A 121 -14.84 -15.86 2.63
C ALA A 121 -14.48 -16.52 3.96
N VAL A 122 -13.51 -15.96 4.66
CA VAL A 122 -13.17 -16.37 6.04
C VAL A 122 -14.06 -15.58 7.00
N ASP A 123 -14.60 -16.28 7.98
CA ASP A 123 -15.25 -15.62 9.11
C ASP A 123 -14.15 -14.90 9.90
N ILE A 124 -14.29 -13.59 10.04
CA ILE A 124 -13.45 -12.81 10.97
C ILE A 124 -13.94 -13.18 12.36
N PRO A 125 -13.12 -13.83 13.21
CA PRO A 125 -13.54 -14.17 14.55
C PRO A 125 -14.01 -12.91 15.27
N LYS A 126 -15.24 -12.92 15.79
CA LYS A 126 -15.77 -11.85 16.65
C LYS A 126 -15.17 -11.99 18.06
N ASP A 127 -13.87 -12.21 18.13
CA ASP A 127 -13.12 -12.25 19.38
C ASP A 127 -12.61 -10.85 19.67
N PRO A 128 -13.03 -10.23 20.79
CA PRO A 128 -12.57 -8.92 21.20
C PRO A 128 -11.04 -8.78 21.34
N ASN A 129 -10.31 -9.90 21.44
CA ASN A 129 -8.85 -9.91 21.53
C ASN A 129 -8.17 -10.08 20.15
N TYR A 130 -8.93 -10.30 19.06
CA TYR A 130 -8.35 -10.46 17.75
C TYR A 130 -8.05 -9.10 17.11
N PRO A 131 -6.78 -8.76 16.80
CA PRO A 131 -6.40 -7.41 16.38
C PRO A 131 -7.18 -6.87 15.18
N ASN A 132 -7.46 -7.71 14.18
CA ASN A 132 -8.22 -7.27 13.00
C ASN A 132 -9.69 -6.99 13.31
N TYR A 133 -10.28 -7.71 14.27
CA TYR A 133 -11.64 -7.43 14.74
C TYR A 133 -11.68 -6.11 15.50
N ILE A 134 -10.74 -5.90 16.43
CA ILE A 134 -10.62 -4.62 17.15
C ILE A 134 -10.46 -3.47 16.16
N ALA A 135 -9.59 -3.62 15.15
CA ALA A 135 -9.38 -2.58 14.14
C ALA A 135 -10.65 -2.30 13.33
N SER A 136 -11.41 -3.33 12.92
CA SER A 136 -12.61 -3.16 12.11
C SER A 136 -13.76 -2.47 12.84
N GLU A 137 -13.87 -2.69 14.15
CA GLU A 137 -14.92 -2.10 14.99
C GLU A 137 -14.55 -0.70 15.49
N ASN A 138 -13.26 -0.43 15.68
CA ASN A 138 -12.79 0.75 16.42
C ASN A 138 -12.12 1.80 15.55
N ILE A 139 -11.87 1.52 14.26
CA ILE A 139 -11.19 2.45 13.34
C ILE A 139 -12.02 2.63 12.07
N HIS A 140 -12.37 3.88 11.79
CA HIS A 140 -13.19 4.22 10.63
C HIS A 140 -12.56 5.34 9.83
N LEU A 141 -12.33 5.10 8.54
CA LEU A 141 -11.96 6.14 7.59
C LEU A 141 -13.23 6.64 6.90
N VAL A 142 -13.52 7.91 7.09
CA VAL A 142 -14.78 8.53 6.64
C VAL A 142 -14.48 9.72 5.74
N ALA A 143 -15.14 9.80 4.58
CA ALA A 143 -15.19 10.99 3.74
C ALA A 143 -16.48 11.75 4.05
N GLU A 144 -16.38 12.90 4.68
CA GLU A 144 -17.51 13.80 4.92
C GLU A 144 -17.61 14.82 3.80
N VAL A 145 -18.79 14.96 3.21
CA VAL A 145 -19.07 15.92 2.15
C VAL A 145 -20.03 17.00 2.65
N SER A 146 -19.83 18.24 2.23
CA SER A 146 -20.71 19.36 2.61
C SER A 146 -22.11 19.26 2.03
N THR A 147 -22.24 18.66 0.86
CA THR A 147 -23.52 18.39 0.18
C THR A 147 -23.41 17.18 -0.75
N THR A 148 -24.49 16.44 -0.89
CA THR A 148 -24.58 15.29 -1.82
C THR A 148 -25.35 15.64 -3.11
N ASN A 149 -25.90 16.86 -3.19
CA ASN A 149 -26.70 17.30 -4.35
C ASN A 149 -26.34 18.74 -4.75
N PRO A 150 -25.06 19.00 -5.14
CA PRO A 150 -24.62 20.31 -5.55
C PRO A 150 -25.09 20.67 -6.94
N TYR A 151 -25.18 21.97 -7.21
CA TYR A 151 -25.28 22.48 -8.57
C TYR A 151 -23.96 22.36 -9.35
N LEU A 152 -24.04 22.49 -10.66
CA LEU A 152 -22.84 22.55 -11.51
C LEU A 152 -21.94 23.70 -11.06
N ASN A 153 -20.64 23.45 -10.90
CA ASN A 153 -19.64 24.38 -10.38
C ASN A 153 -19.88 24.87 -8.92
N GLU A 154 -20.81 24.31 -8.18
CA GLU A 154 -20.97 24.62 -6.75
C GLU A 154 -19.83 23.94 -5.94
N PRO A 155 -19.16 24.66 -5.02
CA PRO A 155 -18.09 24.08 -4.24
C PRO A 155 -18.58 23.03 -3.23
N VAL A 156 -18.04 21.82 -3.31
CA VAL A 156 -18.28 20.72 -2.36
C VAL A 156 -17.01 20.48 -1.55
N SER A 157 -17.06 20.71 -0.25
CA SER A 157 -15.95 20.36 0.64
C SER A 157 -15.98 18.87 0.94
N VAL A 158 -14.85 18.18 0.73
CA VAL A 158 -14.65 16.79 1.11
C VAL A 158 -13.56 16.72 2.17
N VAL A 159 -13.87 16.15 3.32
CA VAL A 159 -12.96 16.03 4.45
C VAL A 159 -12.79 14.56 4.81
N TYR A 160 -11.58 14.02 4.66
CA TYR A 160 -11.25 12.66 5.06
C TYR A 160 -10.79 12.65 6.50
N LYS A 161 -11.50 11.92 7.33
CA LYS A 161 -11.24 11.78 8.77
C LYS A 161 -10.98 10.33 9.13
N LEU A 162 -9.97 10.10 9.95
CA LEU A 162 -9.73 8.82 10.60
C LEU A 162 -10.26 8.90 12.02
N TYR A 163 -11.35 8.18 12.28
CA TYR A 163 -11.92 8.03 13.61
C TYR A 163 -11.32 6.81 14.30
N VAL A 164 -10.94 6.95 15.57
CA VAL A 164 -10.32 5.91 16.38
C VAL A 164 -11.01 5.90 17.74
N ALA A 165 -11.54 4.75 18.15
CA ALA A 165 -12.16 4.60 19.48
C ALA A 165 -11.15 4.87 20.60
N GLU A 166 -11.62 5.32 21.75
CA GLU A 166 -10.75 5.72 22.88
C GLU A 166 -9.84 4.59 23.37
N ASN A 167 -10.35 3.35 23.34
CA ASN A 167 -9.64 2.14 23.79
C ASN A 167 -8.68 1.56 22.75
N THR A 168 -8.52 2.21 21.60
CA THR A 168 -7.68 1.72 20.48
C THR A 168 -6.56 2.71 20.18
N GLY A 169 -5.35 2.21 20.00
CA GLY A 169 -4.19 3.01 19.60
C GLY A 169 -3.83 2.79 18.13
N VAL A 170 -3.55 3.87 17.41
CA VAL A 170 -2.94 3.81 16.08
C VAL A 170 -1.46 4.16 16.24
N ARG A 171 -0.58 3.21 15.88
CA ARG A 171 0.88 3.40 15.97
C ARG A 171 1.45 4.10 14.75
N ASN A 172 0.92 3.75 13.59
CA ASN A 172 1.34 4.32 12.31
C ASN A 172 0.22 4.20 11.29
N TRP A 173 0.24 5.07 10.29
CA TRP A 173 -0.60 4.96 9.12
C TRP A 173 0.14 5.48 7.88
N SER A 174 -0.22 4.98 6.70
CA SER A 174 0.28 5.46 5.41
C SER A 174 -0.84 5.46 4.37
N GLU A 175 -0.82 6.44 3.49
CA GLU A 175 -1.71 6.50 2.34
C GLU A 175 -1.25 5.48 1.30
N LEU A 176 -2.16 4.60 0.90
CA LEU A 176 -1.91 3.58 -0.13
C LEU A 176 -2.39 4.03 -1.50
N ASP A 177 -3.54 4.71 -1.53
CA ASP A 177 -4.10 5.26 -2.75
C ASP A 177 -4.87 6.54 -2.45
N SER A 178 -4.63 7.55 -3.28
CA SER A 178 -5.33 8.84 -3.25
C SER A 178 -6.58 8.80 -4.12
N PRO A 179 -7.69 9.40 -3.68
CA PRO A 179 -8.90 9.52 -4.50
C PRO A 179 -8.62 10.38 -5.73
N ARG A 180 -9.11 9.93 -6.89
CA ARG A 180 -9.16 10.71 -8.12
C ARG A 180 -10.54 11.37 -8.25
N TYR A 181 -10.54 12.56 -8.79
CA TYR A 181 -11.75 13.38 -8.93
C TYR A 181 -12.02 13.67 -10.41
N ASN A 182 -12.23 12.60 -11.21
CA ASN A 182 -12.23 12.64 -12.68
C ASN A 182 -13.26 13.61 -13.27
N ASP A 183 -14.42 13.80 -12.62
CA ASP A 183 -15.52 14.66 -13.10
C ASP A 183 -15.62 15.99 -12.31
N PHE A 184 -14.56 16.33 -11.59
CA PHE A 184 -14.49 17.54 -10.79
C PHE A 184 -13.22 18.33 -11.09
N TRP A 185 -13.33 19.65 -11.07
CA TRP A 185 -12.16 20.45 -10.79
C TRP A 185 -11.91 20.42 -9.27
N SER A 186 -10.67 20.23 -8.86
CA SER A 186 -10.36 20.01 -7.45
C SER A 186 -9.26 20.94 -6.94
N GLN A 187 -9.42 21.42 -5.72
CA GLN A 187 -8.43 22.21 -5.00
C GLN A 187 -8.14 21.56 -3.64
N ASN A 188 -6.91 21.09 -3.45
CA ASN A 188 -6.47 20.57 -2.17
C ASN A 188 -6.26 21.72 -1.18
N ILE A 189 -6.73 21.52 0.05
CA ILE A 189 -6.53 22.41 1.17
C ILE A 189 -5.48 21.81 2.09
N ASP A 190 -4.43 22.55 2.34
CA ASP A 190 -3.34 22.11 3.21
C ASP A 190 -3.84 21.90 4.65
N VAL A 191 -3.67 20.69 5.17
CA VAL A 191 -4.02 20.33 6.55
C VAL A 191 -2.77 20.49 7.41
N LYS A 192 -2.63 21.63 8.07
CA LYS A 192 -1.51 21.91 8.98
C LYS A 192 -1.60 21.04 10.24
N GLY A 193 -0.72 20.07 10.35
CA GLY A 193 -0.58 19.18 11.51
C GLY A 193 -1.71 18.16 11.62
N GLN A 194 -1.39 17.02 12.22
CA GLN A 194 -2.36 15.96 12.52
C GLN A 194 -2.91 16.16 13.95
N ASN A 195 -3.69 17.21 14.16
CA ASN A 195 -4.28 17.47 15.46
C ASN A 195 -5.42 16.46 15.70
N VAL A 196 -5.23 15.59 16.67
CA VAL A 196 -6.29 14.69 17.16
C VAL A 196 -7.30 15.52 17.93
N ARG A 197 -8.57 15.31 17.62
CA ARG A 197 -9.72 15.98 18.24
C ARG A 197 -10.72 14.95 18.73
N GLU A 198 -11.48 15.30 19.73
CA GLU A 198 -12.64 14.51 20.17
C GLU A 198 -13.85 14.81 19.27
N GLY A 199 -14.67 13.79 19.03
CA GLY A 199 -15.87 13.91 18.22
C GLY A 199 -16.72 12.65 18.26
N LYS A 200 -17.88 12.71 17.58
CA LYS A 200 -18.81 11.57 17.53
C LYS A 200 -18.83 10.93 16.15
N TYR A 201 -18.84 9.61 16.13
CA TYR A 201 -19.12 8.82 14.93
C TYR A 201 -20.27 7.86 15.22
N LYS A 202 -21.35 7.97 14.44
CA LYS A 202 -22.61 7.21 14.65
C LYS A 202 -23.21 7.32 16.06
N GLY A 203 -22.97 8.44 16.76
CA GLY A 203 -23.49 8.70 18.10
C GLY A 203 -22.54 8.32 19.24
N GLU A 204 -21.50 7.57 18.98
CA GLU A 204 -20.48 7.16 19.95
C GLU A 204 -19.28 8.11 19.97
N ASP A 205 -18.57 8.16 21.08
CA ASP A 205 -17.41 9.02 21.28
C ASP A 205 -16.15 8.42 20.66
N TYR A 206 -15.47 9.21 19.83
CA TYR A 206 -14.24 8.86 19.13
C TYR A 206 -13.24 10.01 19.18
N ARG A 207 -11.98 9.68 19.04
CA ARG A 207 -10.95 10.66 18.65
C ARG A 207 -10.81 10.62 17.13
N TYR A 208 -10.61 11.76 16.49
CA TYR A 208 -10.39 11.78 15.05
C TYR A 208 -9.26 12.72 14.64
N ALA A 209 -8.60 12.38 13.54
CA ALA A 209 -7.68 13.27 12.84
C ALA A 209 -8.20 13.55 11.42
N VAL A 210 -8.05 14.80 10.98
CA VAL A 210 -8.30 15.17 9.58
C VAL A 210 -7.04 14.82 8.80
N LEU A 211 -7.16 13.92 7.82
CA LEU A 211 -6.04 13.47 7.01
C LEU A 211 -5.91 14.27 5.71
N LYS A 212 -7.06 14.60 5.09
CA LYS A 212 -7.09 15.30 3.81
C LYS A 212 -8.34 16.17 3.72
N LYS A 213 -8.20 17.32 3.10
CA LYS A 213 -9.32 18.21 2.79
C LYS A 213 -9.19 18.70 1.36
N THR A 214 -10.29 18.60 0.59
CA THR A 214 -10.33 19.01 -0.80
C THR A 214 -11.65 19.73 -1.06
N VAL A 215 -11.63 20.77 -1.87
CA VAL A 215 -12.83 21.41 -2.43
C VAL A 215 -12.98 20.92 -3.88
N LEU A 216 -14.14 20.38 -4.17
CA LEU A 216 -14.49 19.83 -5.49
C LEU A 216 -15.55 20.72 -6.14
N TYR A 217 -15.43 20.95 -7.45
CA TYR A 217 -16.39 21.68 -8.26
C TYR A 217 -16.87 20.74 -9.37
N PRO A 218 -18.13 20.26 -9.33
CA PRO A 218 -18.68 19.37 -10.35
C PRO A 218 -18.59 20.02 -11.74
N GLN A 219 -18.06 19.27 -12.71
CA GLN A 219 -17.92 19.73 -14.11
C GLN A 219 -18.96 19.10 -15.03
N LYS A 220 -19.81 18.22 -14.51
CA LYS A 220 -20.87 17.53 -15.22
C LYS A 220 -22.11 17.43 -14.35
N THR A 221 -23.26 17.25 -14.99
CA THR A 221 -24.52 16.92 -14.32
C THR A 221 -24.69 15.41 -14.22
N GLY A 222 -25.50 14.94 -13.27
CA GLY A 222 -25.79 13.52 -13.04
C GLY A 222 -25.08 12.95 -11.84
N LYS A 223 -25.00 11.62 -11.76
CA LYS A 223 -24.34 10.94 -10.63
C LYS A 223 -22.83 10.94 -10.83
N LEU A 224 -22.12 11.65 -9.97
CA LEU A 224 -20.67 11.71 -9.94
C LEU A 224 -20.14 10.89 -8.76
N ASN A 225 -19.00 10.23 -8.95
CA ASN A 225 -18.40 9.39 -7.93
C ASN A 225 -17.09 10.04 -7.42
N ILE A 226 -16.94 10.05 -6.10
CA ILE A 226 -15.68 10.36 -5.42
C ILE A 226 -15.01 9.03 -5.10
N GLU A 227 -13.79 8.82 -5.61
CA GLU A 227 -13.04 7.59 -5.31
C GLU A 227 -12.64 7.54 -3.83
N PRO A 228 -12.53 6.33 -3.23
CA PRO A 228 -12.15 6.19 -1.84
C PRO A 228 -10.67 6.54 -1.62
N LEU A 229 -10.37 7.15 -0.47
CA LEU A 229 -9.03 7.18 0.09
C LEU A 229 -8.73 5.81 0.69
N THR A 230 -7.55 5.25 0.43
CA THR A 230 -7.12 3.96 0.99
C THR A 230 -5.92 4.15 1.90
N LEU A 231 -6.00 3.63 3.12
CA LEU A 231 -4.94 3.70 4.11
C LEU A 231 -4.48 2.30 4.55
N ASP A 232 -3.20 2.19 4.89
CA ASP A 232 -2.66 1.13 5.75
C ASP A 232 -2.55 1.70 7.17
N VAL A 233 -3.16 1.01 8.15
CA VAL A 233 -3.20 1.45 9.55
C VAL A 233 -2.71 0.34 10.45
N SER A 234 -1.68 0.61 11.26
CA SER A 234 -1.15 -0.30 12.27
C SER A 234 -1.69 0.05 13.66
N VAL A 235 -2.25 -0.91 14.35
CA VAL A 235 -2.80 -0.83 15.71
C VAL A 235 -1.93 -1.57 16.71
#